data_24303978af1269b9a02a21b0f006e6d2
#
_entry.id   24303978af1269b9a02a21b0f006e6d2
#
_cell.length_a   1.000
_cell.length_b   1.000
_cell.length_c   1.000
_cell.angle_alpha   90.00
_cell.angle_beta   90.00
_cell.angle_gamma   90.00
#
_symmetry.space_group_name_H-M   'P 1'
#
loop_
_entity.id
_entity.type
_entity.pdbx_description
1 polymer ?
#
loop_
_entity_poly.entity_id
_entity_poly.type
_entity_poly.pdbx_seq_one_letter_code
_entity_poly.pdbx_strand_id
1 'polypeptide(L)'
;MNGEHHYRVATTWTGDRGTGTSGYRDYDRAVTIEIAGKPALVASADRPFRGDPAKWNPEDLLVAALSECHLLSYLHACVTLGVVVVAYADEAQGTMALDGRGGGAFAEVVLRPRVMVADASMLDATHRAHKLANEWCFIANSVNFPVRHEATIEVAG
;
A
#
# COMPACT_ATOMS: atom_id res chain seq x y z
N MET A 1 20.91 -11.72 0.21
CA MET A 1 21.40 -10.57 -0.56
C MET A 1 21.76 -9.48 0.44
N ASN A 2 23.02 -9.10 0.51
CA ASN A 2 23.48 -7.95 1.29
C ASN A 2 23.73 -6.82 0.30
N GLY A 3 22.97 -5.76 0.31
CA GLY A 3 23.14 -4.64 -0.59
C GLY A 3 22.16 -3.51 -0.32
N GLU A 4 22.49 -2.33 -0.80
CA GLU A 4 21.60 -1.17 -0.75
C GLU A 4 20.83 -1.05 -2.08
N HIS A 5 19.57 -0.70 -2.00
CA HIS A 5 18.72 -0.40 -3.14
C HIS A 5 18.28 1.06 -3.07
N HIS A 6 18.44 1.80 -4.16
CA HIS A 6 18.11 3.21 -4.23
C HIS A 6 16.87 3.43 -5.10
N TYR A 7 15.94 4.22 -4.61
CA TYR A 7 14.70 4.60 -5.30
C TYR A 7 14.70 6.11 -5.51
N ARG A 8 14.30 6.55 -6.70
CA ARG A 8 14.21 7.97 -7.04
C ARG A 8 12.83 8.26 -7.63
N VAL A 9 12.15 9.21 -7.03
CA VAL A 9 10.82 9.67 -7.44
C VAL A 9 10.86 11.18 -7.58
N ALA A 10 10.29 11.73 -8.63
CA ALA A 10 10.05 13.15 -8.80
C ALA A 10 8.57 13.45 -8.55
N THR A 11 8.29 14.47 -7.75
CA THR A 11 6.92 14.94 -7.50
C THR A 11 6.85 16.42 -7.83
N THR A 12 5.93 16.79 -8.72
CA THR A 12 5.73 18.17 -9.17
C THR A 12 4.31 18.62 -8.84
N TRP A 13 4.18 19.74 -8.14
CA TRP A 13 2.89 20.38 -7.96
C TRP A 13 2.45 21.06 -9.28
N THR A 14 1.23 20.74 -9.71
CA THR A 14 0.65 21.21 -10.97
C THR A 14 -0.65 21.98 -10.76
N GLY A 15 -0.94 22.37 -9.50
CA GLY A 15 -2.20 22.98 -9.09
C GLY A 15 -2.18 24.51 -9.00
N ASP A 16 -1.16 25.19 -9.56
CA ASP A 16 -1.17 26.66 -9.62
C ASP A 16 -2.25 27.16 -10.59
N ARG A 17 -3.06 28.09 -10.12
CA ARG A 17 -4.11 28.78 -10.90
C ARG A 17 -3.73 30.23 -11.22
N GLY A 18 -2.43 30.57 -11.15
CA GLY A 18 -1.90 31.86 -11.52
C GLY A 18 -1.61 32.81 -10.36
N THR A 19 -1.97 32.45 -9.13
CA THR A 19 -1.72 33.22 -7.91
C THR A 19 -0.92 32.45 -6.86
N GLY A 20 -0.45 31.26 -7.20
CA GLY A 20 0.23 30.37 -6.27
C GLY A 20 -0.63 30.02 -5.06
N THR A 21 -0.02 29.97 -3.89
CA THR A 21 -0.69 29.67 -2.62
C THR A 21 -1.18 30.95 -1.90
N SER A 22 -1.69 31.94 -2.65
CA SER A 22 -2.13 33.24 -2.13
C SER A 22 -3.29 33.13 -1.14
N GLY A 23 -4.13 32.12 -1.30
CA GLY A 23 -5.20 31.76 -0.36
C GLY A 23 -5.50 30.27 -0.41
N TYR A 24 -6.09 29.76 0.66
CA TYR A 24 -6.33 28.30 0.79
C TYR A 24 -7.27 27.73 -0.29
N ARG A 25 -8.02 28.59 -0.99
CA ARG A 25 -8.94 28.25 -2.07
C ARG A 25 -8.41 28.59 -3.48
N ASP A 26 -7.23 29.19 -3.55
CA ASP A 26 -6.71 29.79 -4.79
C ASP A 26 -5.81 28.86 -5.59
N TYR A 27 -5.61 27.63 -5.10
CA TYR A 27 -4.81 26.61 -5.77
C TYR A 27 -5.40 25.21 -5.63
N ASP A 28 -5.11 24.33 -6.56
CA ASP A 28 -5.45 22.92 -6.53
C ASP A 28 -4.33 22.08 -5.91
N ARG A 29 -4.69 20.93 -5.35
CA ARG A 29 -3.76 19.95 -4.75
C ARG A 29 -3.28 18.94 -5.79
N ALA A 30 -3.34 19.31 -7.05
CA ALA A 30 -2.90 18.45 -8.13
C ALA A 30 -1.38 18.30 -8.15
N VAL A 31 -0.91 17.06 -8.24
CA VAL A 31 0.50 16.72 -8.37
C VAL A 31 0.69 15.66 -9.44
N THR A 32 1.88 15.67 -10.06
CA THR A 32 2.33 14.59 -10.94
C THR A 32 3.51 13.89 -10.28
N ILE A 33 3.47 12.57 -10.21
CA ILE A 33 4.52 11.72 -9.66
C ILE A 33 5.14 10.95 -10.81
N GLU A 34 6.45 11.03 -10.94
CA GLU A 34 7.19 10.47 -12.07
C GLU A 34 8.36 9.60 -11.58
N ILE A 35 8.53 8.48 -12.25
CA ILE A 35 9.68 7.59 -12.11
C ILE A 35 10.17 7.28 -13.50
N ALA A 36 11.47 7.40 -13.75
CA ALA A 36 12.05 7.13 -15.06
C ALA A 36 11.67 5.71 -15.57
N GLY A 37 11.13 5.63 -16.77
CA GLY A 37 10.71 4.38 -17.41
C GLY A 37 9.34 3.85 -16.97
N LYS A 38 8.57 4.61 -16.17
CA LYS A 38 7.21 4.25 -15.77
C LYS A 38 6.20 5.31 -16.21
N PRO A 39 4.92 4.95 -16.40
CA PRO A 39 3.86 5.92 -16.61
C PRO A 39 3.77 6.91 -15.46
N ALA A 40 3.55 8.19 -15.77
CA ALA A 40 3.32 9.21 -14.74
C ALA A 40 2.00 8.93 -13.99
N LEU A 41 2.01 9.16 -12.68
CA LEU A 41 0.82 9.08 -11.84
C LEU A 41 0.33 10.49 -11.51
N VAL A 42 -0.92 10.79 -11.89
CA VAL A 42 -1.58 12.03 -11.49
C VAL A 42 -2.30 11.79 -10.16
N ALA A 43 -1.96 12.59 -9.16
CA ALA A 43 -2.43 12.45 -7.80
C ALA A 43 -2.93 13.78 -7.22
N SER A 44 -3.53 13.74 -6.04
CA SER A 44 -4.02 14.90 -5.31
C SER A 44 -3.96 14.62 -3.80
N ALA A 45 -4.48 15.54 -2.98
CA ALA A 45 -4.75 15.28 -1.59
C ALA A 45 -6.10 14.55 -1.42
N ASP A 46 -6.35 14.01 -0.23
CA ASP A 46 -7.67 13.47 0.12
C ASP A 46 -8.72 14.59 0.21
N ARG A 47 -9.99 14.21 0.06
CA ARG A 47 -11.15 15.13 0.04
C ARG A 47 -11.23 16.08 1.25
N PRO A 48 -11.01 15.65 2.51
CA PRO A 48 -11.00 16.56 3.66
C PRO A 48 -9.95 17.66 3.54
N PHE A 49 -8.87 17.43 2.81
CA PHE A 49 -7.77 18.38 2.54
C PHE A 49 -7.94 19.13 1.22
N ARG A 50 -9.16 19.16 0.66
CA ARG A 50 -9.54 19.81 -0.60
C ARG A 50 -8.89 19.21 -1.84
N GLY A 51 -8.58 17.94 -1.78
CA GLY A 51 -8.10 17.17 -2.93
C GLY A 51 -9.24 16.75 -3.87
N ASP A 52 -8.85 16.20 -5.00
CA ASP A 52 -9.74 15.60 -6.00
C ASP A 52 -9.95 14.12 -5.66
N PRO A 53 -11.16 13.70 -5.24
CA PRO A 53 -11.43 12.33 -4.84
C PRO A 53 -11.36 11.30 -5.99
N ALA A 54 -11.24 11.76 -7.22
CA ALA A 54 -11.05 10.88 -8.38
C ALA A 54 -9.57 10.52 -8.62
N LYS A 55 -8.66 11.05 -7.81
CA LYS A 55 -7.21 10.83 -7.94
C LYS A 55 -6.65 10.14 -6.71
N TRP A 56 -5.56 9.44 -6.90
CA TRP A 56 -4.79 8.88 -5.80
C TRP A 56 -4.31 9.96 -4.83
N ASN A 57 -4.34 9.66 -3.55
CA ASN A 57 -3.77 10.52 -2.50
C ASN A 57 -2.61 9.79 -1.78
N PRO A 58 -1.80 10.46 -0.96
CA PRO A 58 -0.69 9.83 -0.29
C PRO A 58 -1.09 8.68 0.64
N GLU A 59 -2.25 8.78 1.27
CA GLU A 59 -2.78 7.78 2.19
C GLU A 59 -3.14 6.49 1.44
N ASP A 60 -3.83 6.61 0.29
CA ASP A 60 -4.12 5.48 -0.60
C ASP A 60 -2.84 4.81 -1.09
N LEU A 61 -1.85 5.60 -1.49
CA LEU A 61 -0.56 5.09 -1.97
C LEU A 61 0.20 4.33 -0.89
N LEU A 62 0.16 4.79 0.36
CA LEU A 62 0.80 4.11 1.48
C LEU A 62 0.11 2.76 1.77
N VAL A 63 -1.22 2.73 1.82
CA VAL A 63 -1.99 1.50 2.03
C VAL A 63 -1.79 0.53 0.86
N ALA A 64 -1.79 1.02 -0.38
CA ALA A 64 -1.51 0.20 -1.57
C ALA A 64 -0.10 -0.39 -1.53
N ALA A 65 0.91 0.38 -1.12
CA ALA A 65 2.29 -0.12 -0.99
C ALA A 65 2.41 -1.22 0.06
N LEU A 66 1.71 -1.13 1.18
CA LEU A 66 1.67 -2.16 2.22
C LEU A 66 0.99 -3.44 1.72
N SER A 67 -0.14 -3.32 1.03
CA SER A 67 -0.86 -4.43 0.43
C SER A 67 -0.03 -5.16 -0.63
N GLU A 68 0.54 -4.41 -1.58
CA GLU A 68 1.40 -4.96 -2.64
C GLU A 68 2.64 -5.64 -2.07
N CYS A 69 3.32 -5.01 -1.11
CA CYS A 69 4.53 -5.57 -0.51
C CYS A 69 4.23 -6.88 0.22
N HIS A 70 3.12 -6.95 0.97
CA HIS A 70 2.69 -8.19 1.62
C HIS A 70 2.38 -9.28 0.60
N LEU A 71 1.64 -8.97 -0.47
CA LEU A 71 1.34 -9.90 -1.56
C LEU A 71 2.63 -10.50 -2.15
N LEU A 72 3.57 -9.65 -2.55
CA LEU A 72 4.81 -10.12 -3.19
C LEU A 72 5.68 -10.95 -2.24
N SER A 73 5.79 -10.54 -0.97
CA SER A 73 6.47 -11.30 0.07
C SER A 73 5.78 -12.65 0.34
N TYR A 74 4.44 -12.67 0.30
CA TYR A 74 3.63 -13.87 0.48
C TYR A 74 3.86 -14.87 -0.66
N LEU A 75 3.83 -14.42 -1.91
CA LEU A 75 4.10 -15.29 -3.05
C LEU A 75 5.50 -15.91 -2.96
N HIS A 76 6.50 -15.12 -2.56
CA HIS A 76 7.85 -15.63 -2.32
C HIS A 76 7.89 -16.68 -1.19
N ALA A 77 7.24 -16.42 -0.06
CA ALA A 77 7.13 -17.36 1.05
C ALA A 77 6.42 -18.66 0.63
N CYS A 78 5.37 -18.57 -0.18
CA CYS A 78 4.67 -19.72 -0.72
C CYS A 78 5.56 -20.61 -1.56
N VAL A 79 6.36 -20.05 -2.46
CA VAL A 79 7.35 -20.82 -3.23
C VAL A 79 8.33 -21.56 -2.30
N THR A 80 8.82 -20.87 -1.26
CA THR A 80 9.76 -21.44 -0.29
C THR A 80 9.15 -22.61 0.51
N LEU A 81 7.85 -22.55 0.77
CA LEU A 81 7.10 -23.57 1.54
C LEU A 81 6.39 -24.61 0.67
N GLY A 82 6.57 -24.59 -0.65
CA GLY A 82 5.94 -25.52 -1.57
C GLY A 82 4.43 -25.32 -1.73
N VAL A 83 3.93 -24.10 -1.48
CA VAL A 83 2.53 -23.73 -1.66
C VAL A 83 2.31 -23.21 -3.07
N VAL A 84 1.30 -23.74 -3.75
CA VAL A 84 0.85 -23.28 -5.08
C VAL A 84 -0.36 -22.39 -4.91
N VAL A 85 -0.17 -21.08 -5.09
CA VAL A 85 -1.24 -20.08 -5.09
C VAL A 85 -1.81 -19.96 -6.49
N VAL A 86 -3.11 -20.06 -6.64
CA VAL A 86 -3.82 -19.94 -7.93
C VAL A 86 -4.60 -18.62 -8.06
N ALA A 87 -4.94 -17.99 -6.94
CA ALA A 87 -5.51 -16.64 -6.92
C ALA A 87 -5.18 -15.92 -5.62
N TYR A 88 -5.10 -14.60 -5.70
CA TYR A 88 -4.91 -13.71 -4.56
C TYR A 88 -5.61 -12.37 -4.83
N ALA A 89 -6.33 -11.89 -3.83
CA ALA A 89 -6.88 -10.53 -3.80
C ALA A 89 -6.77 -10.00 -2.38
N ASP A 90 -6.63 -8.70 -2.21
CA ASP A 90 -6.59 -8.05 -0.89
C ASP A 90 -7.49 -6.82 -0.87
N GLU A 91 -8.23 -6.66 0.22
CA GLU A 91 -9.00 -5.44 0.52
C GLU A 91 -8.41 -4.78 1.77
N ALA A 92 -7.31 -4.06 1.57
CA ALA A 92 -6.61 -3.38 2.64
C ALA A 92 -7.37 -2.14 3.14
N GLN A 93 -7.33 -1.90 4.44
CA GLN A 93 -7.93 -0.74 5.07
C GLN A 93 -6.93 -0.08 6.02
N GLY A 94 -6.70 1.23 5.83
CA GLY A 94 -5.94 2.06 6.75
C GLY A 94 -6.86 2.94 7.62
N THR A 95 -6.50 3.12 8.87
CA THR A 95 -7.18 4.04 9.80
C THR A 95 -6.21 5.14 10.20
N MET A 96 -6.51 6.38 9.83
CA MET A 96 -5.73 7.55 10.21
C MET A 96 -6.44 8.33 11.32
N ALA A 97 -5.71 8.68 12.39
CA ALA A 97 -6.18 9.53 13.48
C ALA A 97 -5.60 10.93 13.33
N LEU A 98 -6.47 11.95 13.41
CA LEU A 98 -6.05 13.36 13.41
C LEU A 98 -5.77 13.82 14.84
N ASP A 99 -4.77 14.68 15.01
CA ASP A 99 -4.33 15.19 16.32
C ASP A 99 -5.07 16.48 16.76
N GLY A 100 -6.00 16.98 15.93
CA GLY A 100 -6.75 18.21 16.16
C GLY A 100 -5.93 19.50 15.98
N ARG A 101 -4.65 19.41 15.64
CA ARG A 101 -3.72 20.54 15.42
C ARG A 101 -3.30 20.71 13.96
N GLY A 102 -3.93 19.97 13.07
CA GLY A 102 -3.64 19.97 11.64
C GLY A 102 -2.69 18.86 11.18
N GLY A 103 -2.31 17.95 12.09
CA GLY A 103 -1.53 16.75 11.83
C GLY A 103 -2.32 15.47 12.13
N GLY A 104 -1.66 14.34 11.96
CA GLY A 104 -2.21 13.02 12.23
C GLY A 104 -1.22 11.92 11.87
N ALA A 105 -1.61 10.68 12.15
CA ALA A 105 -0.84 9.51 11.78
C ALA A 105 -1.77 8.31 11.58
N PHE A 106 -1.32 7.32 10.81
CA PHE A 106 -2.00 6.04 10.77
C PHE A 106 -1.97 5.38 12.15
N ALA A 107 -3.14 4.97 12.63
CA ALA A 107 -3.28 4.17 13.83
C ALA A 107 -3.00 2.69 13.55
N GLU A 108 -3.40 2.21 12.37
CA GLU A 108 -3.18 0.86 11.89
C GLU A 108 -3.47 0.73 10.39
N VAL A 109 -2.95 -0.34 9.80
CA VAL A 109 -3.42 -0.88 8.51
C VAL A 109 -3.77 -2.35 8.70
N VAL A 110 -4.94 -2.76 8.18
CA VAL A 110 -5.40 -4.15 8.18
C VAL A 110 -5.50 -4.64 6.75
N LEU A 111 -4.71 -5.64 6.41
CA LEU A 111 -4.77 -6.35 5.14
C LEU A 111 -5.78 -7.49 5.26
N ARG A 112 -6.59 -7.74 4.24
CA ARG A 112 -7.57 -8.84 4.19
C ARG A 112 -7.38 -9.70 2.95
N PRO A 113 -6.26 -10.44 2.88
CA PRO A 113 -5.98 -11.31 1.75
C PRO A 113 -7.03 -12.42 1.63
N ARG A 114 -7.54 -12.60 0.41
CA ARG A 114 -8.29 -13.79 0.00
C ARG A 114 -7.40 -14.59 -0.94
N VAL A 115 -7.03 -15.77 -0.52
CA VAL A 115 -6.07 -16.61 -1.21
C VAL A 115 -6.72 -17.92 -1.61
N MET A 116 -6.52 -18.34 -2.84
CA MET A 116 -6.88 -19.67 -3.31
C MET A 116 -5.62 -20.48 -3.58
N VAL A 117 -5.52 -21.66 -2.97
CA VAL A 117 -4.41 -22.60 -3.15
C VAL A 117 -4.85 -23.83 -3.92
N ALA A 118 -3.93 -24.49 -4.60
CA ALA A 118 -4.23 -25.60 -5.48
C ALA A 118 -4.73 -26.86 -4.77
N ASP A 119 -4.33 -27.10 -3.52
CA ASP A 119 -4.62 -28.35 -2.81
C ASP A 119 -4.79 -28.12 -1.30
N ALA A 120 -5.68 -28.86 -0.67
CA ALA A 120 -5.99 -28.78 0.75
C ALA A 120 -4.79 -29.13 1.66
N SER A 121 -3.86 -29.95 1.23
CA SER A 121 -2.65 -30.27 1.97
C SER A 121 -1.72 -29.08 2.19
N MET A 122 -1.93 -27.96 1.47
CA MET A 122 -1.13 -26.75 1.54
C MET A 122 -1.64 -25.76 2.61
N LEU A 123 -2.80 -25.98 3.24
CA LEU A 123 -3.45 -25.02 4.14
C LEU A 123 -2.54 -24.57 5.30
N ASP A 124 -1.89 -25.49 6.01
CA ASP A 124 -1.01 -25.15 7.12
C ASP A 124 0.22 -24.36 6.67
N ALA A 125 0.79 -24.72 5.52
CA ALA A 125 1.92 -24.00 4.94
C ALA A 125 1.53 -22.59 4.50
N THR A 126 0.32 -22.42 3.98
CA THR A 126 -0.28 -21.14 3.59
C THR A 126 -0.39 -20.17 4.78
N HIS A 127 -0.83 -20.64 5.93
CA HIS A 127 -0.86 -19.82 7.16
C HIS A 127 0.55 -19.41 7.63
N ARG A 128 1.52 -20.32 7.53
CA ARG A 128 2.93 -19.99 7.83
C ARG A 128 3.50 -18.96 6.85
N ALA A 129 3.10 -19.04 5.57
CA ALA A 129 3.54 -18.09 4.54
C ALA A 129 3.12 -16.65 4.86
N HIS A 130 1.91 -16.42 5.42
CA HIS A 130 1.49 -15.08 5.84
C HIS A 130 2.34 -14.50 6.96
N LYS A 131 2.78 -15.32 7.92
CA LYS A 131 3.69 -14.88 8.98
C LYS A 131 5.05 -14.46 8.42
N LEU A 132 5.63 -15.29 7.56
CA LEU A 132 6.88 -14.97 6.88
C LEU A 132 6.75 -13.73 6.00
N ALA A 133 5.65 -13.59 5.28
CA ALA A 133 5.38 -12.41 4.45
C ALA A 133 5.38 -11.12 5.28
N ASN A 134 4.77 -11.15 6.46
CA ASN A 134 4.77 -9.99 7.36
C ASN A 134 6.18 -9.67 7.88
N GLU A 135 6.98 -10.68 8.21
CA GLU A 135 8.37 -10.51 8.64
C GLU A 135 9.27 -9.96 7.52
N TRP A 136 9.03 -10.36 6.26
CA TRP A 136 9.84 -10.01 5.10
C TRP A 136 9.35 -8.77 4.35
N CYS A 137 8.18 -8.23 4.70
CA CYS A 137 7.61 -7.06 4.05
C CYS A 137 8.42 -5.80 4.40
N PHE A 138 9.21 -5.31 3.44
CA PHE A 138 10.05 -4.12 3.63
C PHE A 138 9.23 -2.89 4.01
N ILE A 139 8.07 -2.71 3.43
CA ILE A 139 7.22 -1.54 3.70
C ILE A 139 6.61 -1.64 5.10
N ALA A 140 6.12 -2.82 5.52
CA ALA A 140 5.62 -3.00 6.89
C ALA A 140 6.72 -2.77 7.95
N ASN A 141 7.96 -3.18 7.65
CA ASN A 141 9.12 -2.94 8.52
C ASN A 141 9.59 -1.47 8.52
N SER A 142 9.05 -0.63 7.63
CA SER A 142 9.44 0.78 7.48
C SER A 142 8.44 1.76 8.08
N VAL A 143 7.34 1.29 8.64
CA VAL A 143 6.31 2.10 9.30
C VAL A 143 6.31 1.89 10.80
N ASN A 144 5.77 2.84 11.57
CA ASN A 144 5.77 2.81 13.04
C ASN A 144 4.38 2.52 13.64
N PHE A 145 3.44 2.12 12.83
CA PHE A 145 2.10 1.67 13.24
C PHE A 145 1.91 0.18 12.93
N PRO A 146 1.00 -0.52 13.61
CA PRO A 146 0.76 -1.94 13.36
C PRO A 146 0.16 -2.18 11.97
N VAL A 147 0.74 -3.16 11.25
CA VAL A 147 0.19 -3.73 10.03
C VAL A 147 -0.24 -5.16 10.32
N ARG A 148 -1.56 -5.38 10.34
CA ARG A 148 -2.16 -6.68 10.62
C ARG A 148 -2.67 -7.32 9.34
N HIS A 149 -2.84 -8.64 9.32
CA HIS A 149 -3.47 -9.37 8.24
C HIS A 149 -4.53 -10.34 8.76
N GLU A 150 -5.68 -10.37 8.12
CA GLU A 150 -6.85 -11.21 8.39
C GLU A 150 -7.14 -12.03 7.14
N ALA A 151 -6.32 -13.05 6.89
CA ALA A 151 -6.38 -13.82 5.66
C ALA A 151 -7.53 -14.84 5.65
N THR A 152 -8.22 -14.96 4.50
CA THR A 152 -9.13 -16.04 4.18
C THR A 152 -8.49 -16.93 3.12
N ILE A 153 -8.51 -18.25 3.34
CA ILE A 153 -7.87 -19.21 2.45
C ILE A 153 -8.91 -20.19 1.94
N GLU A 154 -8.93 -20.39 0.62
CA GLU A 154 -9.80 -21.31 -0.10
C GLU A 154 -8.95 -22.32 -0.88
N VAL A 155 -9.52 -23.48 -1.17
CA VAL A 155 -8.90 -24.52 -2.00
C VAL A 155 -9.60 -24.53 -3.35
N ALA A 156 -8.82 -24.60 -4.43
CA ALA A 156 -9.35 -24.75 -5.77
C ALA A 156 -10.17 -26.05 -5.88
N GLY A 157 -11.32 -25.99 -6.52
CA GLY A 157 -12.22 -27.12 -6.73
C GLY A 157 -11.76 -28.05 -7.87
#